data_7d3af74909a323b07c2b92378e4f139c
#
_entry.id   7d3af74909a323b07c2b92378e4f139c
#
_cell.length_a   1.000
_cell.length_b   1.000
_cell.length_c   1.000
_cell.angle_alpha   90.00
_cell.angle_beta   90.00
_cell.angle_gamma   90.00
#
_symmetry.space_group_name_H-M   'P 1'
#
loop_
_entity.id
_entity.type
_entity.pdbx_description
1 polymer ?
#
loop_
_entity_poly.entity_id
_entity_poly.type
_entity_poly.pdbx_seq_one_letter_code
_entity_poly.pdbx_strand_id
1 'polypeptide(L)'
;MIKNLWFLRGLRKGIRTEKFPEENPVEIALWSTELIGEGNVECPVDAIVDGQWNFEKCIFCRKCTPSFAPKGNINIFRVRNNEPAFRKSFHLFPFDSGACGACNAELHNIASPQYDMTRFGIFFTNTPRHADAIVIMGGWTQGMKKALDLALDAMPGPKLVIALGSCASTGGIMGKGALENEKYDVIIGGCPPNPYTILSALEKARGD
;
A
#
# COMPACT_ATOMS: atom_id res chain seq x y z
N MET A 1 -11.77 39.37 -28.54
CA MET A 1 -10.85 39.63 -27.42
C MET A 1 -11.00 38.52 -26.37
N ILE A 2 -10.22 37.41 -26.55
CA ILE A 2 -10.35 36.16 -25.74
C ILE A 2 -9.22 36.21 -24.68
N LYS A 3 -9.29 37.18 -23.75
CA LYS A 3 -8.22 37.36 -22.75
C LYS A 3 -8.33 36.49 -21.47
N ASN A 4 -9.42 35.75 -21.25
CA ASN A 4 -9.70 35.08 -19.98
C ASN A 4 -10.05 33.59 -20.08
N LEU A 5 -9.59 32.88 -21.09
CA LEU A 5 -9.72 31.43 -21.11
C LEU A 5 -8.62 30.78 -20.29
N TRP A 6 -8.70 30.93 -18.96
CA TRP A 6 -7.72 30.38 -18.01
C TRP A 6 -7.54 28.87 -18.15
N PHE A 7 -8.59 28.14 -18.53
CA PHE A 7 -8.57 26.70 -18.75
C PHE A 7 -7.69 26.29 -19.96
N LEU A 8 -7.55 27.14 -20.99
CA LEU A 8 -6.64 26.88 -22.11
C LEU A 8 -5.16 27.00 -21.73
N ARG A 9 -4.87 27.65 -20.59
CA ARG A 9 -3.48 27.70 -20.09
C ARG A 9 -2.97 26.33 -19.67
N GLY A 10 -3.83 25.43 -19.22
CA GLY A 10 -3.50 24.05 -18.92
C GLY A 10 -3.03 23.28 -20.15
N LEU A 11 -3.73 23.43 -21.29
CA LEU A 11 -3.38 22.78 -22.56
C LEU A 11 -2.00 23.20 -23.09
N ARG A 12 -1.59 24.45 -22.83
CA ARG A 12 -0.27 24.96 -23.27
C ARG A 12 0.88 24.52 -22.38
N LYS A 13 0.59 24.08 -21.16
CA LYS A 13 1.63 23.73 -20.19
C LYS A 13 2.15 22.30 -20.34
N GLY A 14 1.49 21.47 -21.16
CA GLY A 14 1.86 20.08 -21.34
C GLY A 14 1.68 19.25 -20.05
N ILE A 15 2.21 18.04 -20.09
CA ILE A 15 2.23 17.14 -18.94
C ILE A 15 3.23 17.68 -17.92
N ARG A 16 2.76 17.93 -16.67
CA ARG A 16 3.57 18.45 -15.57
C ARG A 16 3.71 17.48 -14.40
N THR A 17 3.21 16.28 -14.55
CA THR A 17 3.43 15.20 -13.60
C THR A 17 4.86 14.69 -13.73
N GLU A 18 5.52 14.46 -12.62
CA GLU A 18 6.82 13.81 -12.62
C GLU A 18 6.68 12.36 -13.09
N LYS A 19 7.74 11.83 -13.69
CA LYS A 19 7.78 10.40 -13.99
C LYS A 19 7.80 9.64 -12.67
N PHE A 20 7.12 8.50 -12.66
CA PHE A 20 7.28 7.56 -11.56
C PHE A 20 8.75 7.14 -11.47
N PRO A 21 9.38 7.13 -10.27
CA PRO A 21 10.79 6.81 -10.16
C PRO A 21 11.06 5.38 -10.61
N GLU A 22 11.93 5.25 -11.59
CA GLU A 22 12.41 3.94 -12.09
C GLU A 22 13.41 3.31 -11.11
N GLU A 23 14.12 4.16 -10.35
CA GLU A 23 15.07 3.76 -9.32
C GLU A 23 14.57 4.13 -7.92
N ASN A 24 15.00 3.36 -6.92
CA ASN A 24 14.61 3.60 -5.52
C ASN A 24 15.27 4.87 -4.98
N PRO A 25 14.55 5.98 -4.83
CA PRO A 25 15.13 7.19 -4.28
C PRO A 25 15.36 7.01 -2.77
N VAL A 26 16.60 6.89 -2.38
CA VAL A 26 17.03 6.68 -0.97
C VAL A 26 16.43 7.73 -0.03
N GLU A 27 16.29 8.96 -0.51
CA GLU A 27 15.79 10.08 0.28
C GLU A 27 14.30 9.98 0.59
N ILE A 28 13.51 9.38 -0.30
CA ILE A 28 12.05 9.21 -0.13
C ILE A 28 11.74 8.05 0.81
N ALA A 29 12.65 7.13 0.95
CA ALA A 29 12.43 5.83 1.54
C ALA A 29 12.77 5.72 3.04
N LEU A 30 12.88 6.83 3.78
CA LEU A 30 13.23 6.80 5.21
C LEU A 30 12.25 6.02 6.09
N TRP A 31 10.97 5.94 5.71
CA TRP A 31 9.89 5.33 6.49
C TRP A 31 9.36 4.09 5.83
N SER A 32 9.56 3.50 4.97
CA SER A 32 9.09 2.26 4.34
C SER A 32 10.21 1.69 3.48
N THR A 33 11.36 1.46 4.10
CA THR A 33 12.53 0.91 3.43
C THR A 33 12.93 -0.41 4.04
N GLU A 34 13.59 -1.22 3.24
CA GLU A 34 14.26 -2.42 3.70
C GLU A 34 15.24 -2.06 4.84
N LEU A 35 15.20 -2.84 5.92
CA LEU A 35 16.19 -2.75 6.99
C LEU A 35 17.21 -3.85 6.80
N ILE A 36 18.48 -3.45 6.75
CA ILE A 36 19.61 -4.37 6.62
C ILE A 36 20.46 -4.27 7.87
N GLY A 37 20.81 -5.39 8.43
CA GLY A 37 21.67 -5.47 9.60
C GLY A 37 21.86 -6.90 10.05
N GLU A 38 22.60 -7.04 11.14
CA GLU A 38 22.93 -8.31 11.76
C GLU A 38 22.74 -8.21 13.29
N GLY A 39 22.43 -9.33 13.91
CA GLY A 39 22.32 -9.44 15.35
C GLY A 39 20.88 -9.58 15.86
N ASN A 40 20.78 -9.89 17.14
CA ASN A 40 19.50 -10.00 17.83
C ASN A 40 19.19 -8.69 18.54
N VAL A 41 18.01 -8.18 18.29
CA VAL A 41 17.47 -6.98 18.93
C VAL A 41 16.09 -7.26 19.48
N GLU A 42 15.78 -6.69 20.63
CA GLU A 42 14.42 -6.74 21.19
C GLU A 42 13.47 -5.91 20.32
N CYS A 43 12.71 -6.60 19.48
CA CYS A 43 11.74 -5.98 18.58
C CYS A 43 10.34 -6.02 19.18
N PRO A 44 9.62 -4.88 19.33
CA PRO A 44 8.32 -4.83 19.99
C PRO A 44 7.19 -5.57 19.25
N VAL A 45 7.42 -5.98 18.01
CA VAL A 45 6.45 -6.69 17.15
C VAL A 45 7.05 -7.95 16.52
N ASP A 46 8.17 -8.45 17.05
CA ASP A 46 8.88 -9.63 16.57
C ASP A 46 9.12 -9.61 15.04
N ALA A 47 9.44 -8.42 14.52
CA ALA A 47 9.79 -8.26 13.11
C ALA A 47 11.25 -8.65 12.82
N ILE A 48 12.05 -8.88 13.85
CA ILE A 48 13.43 -9.37 13.76
C ILE A 48 13.52 -10.63 14.62
N VAL A 49 13.78 -11.75 13.98
CA VAL A 49 13.96 -13.06 14.62
C VAL A 49 15.17 -13.72 13.98
N ASP A 50 16.08 -14.21 14.81
CA ASP A 50 17.32 -14.88 14.38
C ASP A 50 18.13 -14.04 13.36
N GLY A 51 18.20 -12.73 13.58
CA GLY A 51 18.90 -11.79 12.70
C GLY A 51 18.20 -11.49 11.36
N GLN A 52 17.03 -12.08 11.12
CA GLN A 52 16.26 -11.85 9.89
C GLN A 52 15.15 -10.83 10.11
N TRP A 53 15.09 -9.86 9.22
CA TRP A 53 14.02 -8.84 9.23
C TRP A 53 12.83 -9.24 8.37
N ASN A 54 11.63 -9.12 8.95
CA ASN A 54 10.36 -9.35 8.28
C ASN A 54 9.61 -8.02 8.10
N PHE A 55 9.49 -7.56 6.86
CA PHE A 55 8.83 -6.30 6.52
C PHE A 55 7.32 -6.31 6.81
N GLU A 56 6.67 -7.47 6.76
CA GLU A 56 5.22 -7.59 6.98
C GLU A 56 4.82 -7.27 8.43
N LYS A 57 5.72 -7.55 9.38
CA LYS A 57 5.54 -7.26 10.80
C LYS A 57 6.07 -5.89 11.21
N CYS A 58 7.06 -5.36 10.48
CA CYS A 58 7.81 -4.18 10.89
C CYS A 58 6.93 -2.92 10.95
N ILE A 59 6.96 -2.24 12.09
CA ILE A 59 6.29 -0.94 12.29
C ILE A 59 7.23 0.25 12.12
N PHE A 60 8.45 0.02 11.68
CA PHE A 60 9.48 1.04 11.41
C PHE A 60 9.80 1.97 12.59
N CYS A 61 9.67 1.49 13.83
CA CYS A 61 9.93 2.26 15.04
C CYS A 61 11.42 2.58 15.27
N ARG A 62 12.33 1.93 14.51
CA ARG A 62 13.79 2.16 14.55
C ARG A 62 14.47 1.80 15.88
N LYS A 63 13.83 1.06 16.78
CA LYS A 63 14.49 0.60 18.02
C LYS A 63 15.66 -0.34 17.76
N CYS A 64 15.71 -0.95 16.58
CA CYS A 64 16.82 -1.82 16.16
C CYS A 64 18.09 -1.08 15.69
N THR A 65 18.07 0.25 15.60
CA THR A 65 19.27 1.06 15.30
C THR A 65 20.23 1.03 16.50
N PRO A 66 21.57 0.85 16.32
CA PRO A 66 22.30 0.88 15.06
C PRO A 66 22.48 -0.47 14.37
N SER A 67 22.03 -1.59 14.96
CA SER A 67 22.22 -2.94 14.39
C SER A 67 21.57 -3.11 13.02
N PHE A 68 20.45 -2.42 12.78
CA PHE A 68 19.74 -2.42 11.50
C PHE A 68 19.60 -1.00 10.96
N ALA A 69 20.09 -0.79 9.75
CA ALA A 69 20.02 0.48 9.04
C ALA A 69 19.08 0.40 7.84
N PRO A 70 18.42 1.52 7.46
CA PRO A 70 17.58 1.56 6.26
C PRO A 70 18.45 1.48 5.00
N LYS A 71 18.03 0.64 4.05
CA LYS A 71 18.52 0.61 2.67
C LYS A 71 17.47 1.26 1.78
N GLY A 72 17.84 2.14 0.92
CA GLY A 72 16.92 2.89 0.06
C GLY A 72 16.12 2.06 -0.94
N ASN A 73 15.41 1.03 -0.48
CA ASN A 73 14.55 0.18 -1.30
C ASN A 73 13.08 0.43 -0.93
N ILE A 74 12.24 0.79 -1.92
CA ILE A 74 10.80 0.98 -1.75
C ILE A 74 9.99 -0.30 -1.93
N ASN A 75 10.61 -1.38 -2.39
CA ASN A 75 9.94 -2.65 -2.71
C ASN A 75 9.75 -3.52 -1.46
N ILE A 76 9.10 -2.98 -0.44
CA ILE A 76 8.72 -3.72 0.78
C ILE A 76 7.30 -4.25 0.65
N PHE A 77 7.08 -5.02 -0.39
CA PHE A 77 5.79 -5.67 -0.64
C PHE A 77 6.01 -7.06 -1.22
N ARG A 78 4.98 -7.88 -1.11
CA ARG A 78 4.91 -9.21 -1.71
C ARG A 78 3.66 -9.32 -2.55
N VAL A 79 3.81 -9.73 -3.80
CA VAL A 79 2.71 -10.10 -4.70
C VAL A 79 2.74 -11.62 -4.84
N ARG A 80 1.69 -12.30 -4.37
CA ARG A 80 1.51 -13.75 -4.52
C ARG A 80 0.73 -14.06 -5.79
N ASN A 81 -0.34 -13.30 -5.99
CA ASN A 81 -1.18 -13.41 -7.18
C ASN A 81 -1.26 -12.04 -7.85
N ASN A 82 -1.18 -12.04 -9.16
CA ASN A 82 -1.42 -10.89 -10.00
C ASN A 82 -2.53 -11.18 -10.99
N GLU A 83 -3.19 -10.13 -11.50
CA GLU A 83 -4.30 -10.29 -12.45
C GLU A 83 -4.13 -9.34 -13.65
N PRO A 84 -3.57 -9.84 -14.77
CA PRO A 84 -3.33 -9.03 -15.96
C PRO A 84 -4.59 -8.45 -16.62
N ALA A 85 -5.77 -8.97 -16.30
CA ALA A 85 -7.04 -8.41 -16.77
C ALA A 85 -7.23 -6.97 -16.28
N PHE A 86 -6.63 -6.61 -15.14
CA PHE A 86 -6.74 -5.27 -14.54
C PHE A 86 -5.70 -4.27 -15.06
N ARG A 87 -4.86 -4.66 -16.01
CA ARG A 87 -3.77 -3.80 -16.52
C ARG A 87 -4.24 -2.45 -17.06
N LYS A 88 -5.39 -2.38 -17.72
CA LYS A 88 -5.91 -1.14 -18.32
C LYS A 88 -6.75 -0.31 -17.36
N SER A 89 -7.42 -0.95 -16.42
CA SER A 89 -8.34 -0.31 -15.48
C SER A 89 -8.39 -1.15 -14.22
N PHE A 90 -7.98 -0.57 -13.10
CA PHE A 90 -7.86 -1.25 -11.82
C PHE A 90 -8.59 -0.45 -10.73
N HIS A 91 -9.76 -0.94 -10.31
CA HIS A 91 -10.62 -0.27 -9.35
C HIS A 91 -10.40 -0.81 -7.94
N LEU A 92 -10.00 0.07 -7.05
CA LEU A 92 -9.69 -0.23 -5.66
C LEU A 92 -10.87 0.15 -4.75
N PHE A 93 -11.28 -0.77 -3.89
CA PHE A 93 -12.19 -0.49 -2.80
C PHE A 93 -11.40 -0.39 -1.49
N PRO A 94 -11.19 0.84 -0.94
CA PRO A 94 -10.56 1.01 0.36
C PRO A 94 -11.46 0.48 1.47
N PHE A 95 -10.92 -0.38 2.33
CA PHE A 95 -11.64 -0.95 3.46
C PHE A 95 -10.88 -0.72 4.77
N ASP A 96 -11.47 0.04 5.68
CA ASP A 96 -10.92 0.26 7.02
C ASP A 96 -11.46 -0.78 7.99
N SER A 97 -10.61 -1.67 8.47
CA SER A 97 -10.92 -2.74 9.42
C SER A 97 -10.69 -2.33 10.88
N GLY A 98 -10.26 -1.10 11.12
CA GLY A 98 -9.89 -0.55 12.43
C GLY A 98 -8.48 0.02 12.40
N ALA A 99 -8.24 0.97 11.47
CA ALA A 99 -6.95 1.62 11.31
C ALA A 99 -6.81 2.86 12.21
N CYS A 100 -5.56 3.29 12.41
CA CYS A 100 -5.25 4.58 13.07
C CYS A 100 -5.39 5.78 12.11
N GLY A 101 -5.74 5.55 10.84
CA GLY A 101 -5.87 6.56 9.80
C GLY A 101 -4.62 6.81 8.96
N ALA A 102 -3.44 6.38 9.38
CA ALA A 102 -2.19 6.66 8.66
C ALA A 102 -2.13 5.96 7.29
N CYS A 103 -2.48 4.67 7.22
CA CYS A 103 -2.54 3.94 5.95
C CYS A 103 -3.62 4.50 5.02
N ASN A 104 -4.75 4.96 5.58
CA ASN A 104 -5.82 5.61 4.83
C ASN A 104 -5.31 6.90 4.16
N ALA A 105 -4.58 7.74 4.91
CA ALA A 105 -4.01 8.97 4.39
C ALA A 105 -3.03 8.70 3.23
N GLU A 106 -2.12 7.74 3.39
CA GLU A 106 -1.14 7.39 2.35
C GLU A 106 -1.79 6.72 1.13
N LEU A 107 -2.81 5.90 1.34
CA LEU A 107 -3.57 5.33 0.22
C LEU A 107 -4.29 6.43 -0.57
N HIS A 108 -4.95 7.37 0.11
CA HIS A 108 -5.61 8.47 -0.60
C HIS A 108 -4.62 9.45 -1.23
N ASN A 109 -3.42 9.56 -0.67
CA ASN A 109 -2.36 10.41 -1.22
C ASN A 109 -1.90 9.97 -2.62
N ILE A 110 -2.01 8.68 -3.00
CA ILE A 110 -1.69 8.26 -4.38
C ILE A 110 -2.56 8.92 -5.46
N ALA A 111 -3.73 9.46 -5.08
CA ALA A 111 -4.59 10.24 -5.97
C ALA A 111 -4.15 11.71 -6.12
N SER A 112 -3.17 12.17 -5.31
CA SER A 112 -2.68 13.54 -5.42
C SER A 112 -1.98 13.79 -6.76
N PRO A 113 -1.90 15.04 -7.23
CA PRO A 113 -1.27 15.37 -8.50
C PRO A 113 0.20 14.93 -8.63
N GLN A 114 0.89 14.76 -7.51
CA GLN A 114 2.28 14.30 -7.49
C GLN A 114 2.41 12.83 -7.90
N TYR A 115 1.50 11.99 -7.46
CA TYR A 115 1.54 10.55 -7.72
C TYR A 115 0.66 10.14 -8.89
N ASP A 116 -0.49 10.82 -9.08
CA ASP A 116 -1.39 10.70 -10.23
C ASP A 116 -1.71 9.24 -10.61
N MET A 117 -2.28 8.49 -9.65
CA MET A 117 -2.63 7.08 -9.85
C MET A 117 -3.49 6.84 -11.09
N THR A 118 -4.27 7.85 -11.50
CA THR A 118 -5.17 7.75 -12.67
C THR A 118 -4.40 7.60 -13.97
N ARG A 119 -3.18 8.16 -14.06
CA ARG A 119 -2.27 7.96 -15.19
C ARG A 119 -1.88 6.49 -15.37
N PHE A 120 -1.84 5.74 -14.27
CA PHE A 120 -1.57 4.31 -14.30
C PHE A 120 -2.85 3.47 -14.51
N GLY A 121 -4.01 4.09 -14.74
CA GLY A 121 -5.28 3.38 -14.85
C GLY A 121 -5.78 2.80 -13.53
N ILE A 122 -5.36 3.37 -12.41
CA ILE A 122 -5.80 2.96 -11.07
C ILE A 122 -6.84 3.97 -10.58
N PHE A 123 -7.95 3.48 -10.03
CA PHE A 123 -9.08 4.30 -9.62
C PHE A 123 -9.63 3.82 -8.28
N PHE A 124 -10.22 4.72 -7.50
CA PHE A 124 -11.02 4.34 -6.34
C PHE A 124 -12.48 4.11 -6.73
N THR A 125 -13.11 3.14 -6.09
CA THR A 125 -14.55 2.90 -6.18
C THR A 125 -15.19 2.93 -4.80
N ASN A 126 -16.44 3.38 -4.73
CA ASN A 126 -17.19 3.50 -3.47
C ASN A 126 -18.01 2.25 -3.13
N THR A 127 -17.93 1.21 -3.95
CA THR A 127 -18.69 -0.02 -3.73
C THR A 127 -17.85 -1.26 -4.07
N PRO A 128 -17.90 -2.30 -3.24
CA PRO A 128 -17.18 -3.54 -3.52
C PRO A 128 -17.66 -4.24 -4.80
N ARG A 129 -18.90 -4.01 -5.24
CA ARG A 129 -19.44 -4.63 -6.46
C ARG A 129 -18.79 -4.16 -7.76
N HIS A 130 -18.09 -3.03 -7.73
CA HIS A 130 -17.37 -2.47 -8.87
C HIS A 130 -15.85 -2.46 -8.64
N ALA A 131 -15.39 -3.19 -7.64
CA ALA A 131 -13.98 -3.25 -7.29
C ALA A 131 -13.32 -4.49 -7.90
N ASP A 132 -12.12 -4.28 -8.42
CA ASP A 132 -11.20 -5.32 -8.86
C ASP A 132 -10.32 -5.79 -7.69
N ALA A 133 -10.04 -4.88 -6.74
CA ALA A 133 -9.33 -5.20 -5.52
C ALA A 133 -9.93 -4.52 -4.29
N ILE A 134 -9.90 -5.23 -3.16
CA ILE A 134 -10.14 -4.66 -1.84
C ILE A 134 -8.80 -4.36 -1.18
N VAL A 135 -8.63 -3.12 -0.71
CA VAL A 135 -7.43 -2.68 0.02
C VAL A 135 -7.78 -2.56 1.49
N ILE A 136 -7.36 -3.56 2.26
CA ILE A 136 -7.67 -3.68 3.68
C ILE A 136 -6.61 -2.97 4.50
N MET A 137 -7.04 -2.03 5.36
CA MET A 137 -6.21 -1.27 6.29
C MET A 137 -6.64 -1.53 7.72
N GLY A 138 -5.68 -1.47 8.65
CA GLY A 138 -5.94 -1.72 10.07
C GLY A 138 -5.99 -3.18 10.47
N GLY A 139 -6.04 -3.42 11.79
CA GLY A 139 -6.07 -4.75 12.38
C GLY A 139 -7.47 -5.36 12.40
N TRP A 140 -7.54 -6.57 12.96
CA TRP A 140 -8.82 -7.22 13.16
C TRP A 140 -9.65 -6.50 14.23
N THR A 141 -10.94 -6.24 13.92
CA THR A 141 -11.92 -5.80 14.89
C THR A 141 -13.22 -6.59 14.76
N GLN A 142 -13.84 -6.91 15.89
CA GLN A 142 -15.08 -7.69 15.89
C GLN A 142 -16.21 -6.99 15.14
N GLY A 143 -16.29 -5.65 15.25
CA GLY A 143 -17.34 -4.86 14.61
C GLY A 143 -17.22 -4.85 13.07
N MET A 144 -16.01 -4.86 12.54
CA MET A 144 -15.77 -4.79 11.10
C MET A 144 -15.73 -6.14 10.39
N LYS A 145 -15.62 -7.26 11.15
CA LYS A 145 -15.54 -8.60 10.56
C LYS A 145 -16.70 -8.89 9.60
N LYS A 146 -17.94 -8.68 10.05
CA LYS A 146 -19.13 -8.93 9.23
C LYS A 146 -19.16 -8.03 7.97
N ALA A 147 -18.74 -6.79 8.10
CA ALA A 147 -18.68 -5.84 6.97
C ALA A 147 -17.63 -6.27 5.95
N LEU A 148 -16.47 -6.75 6.41
CA LEU A 148 -15.41 -7.28 5.56
C LEU A 148 -15.87 -8.53 4.80
N ASP A 149 -16.48 -9.48 5.50
CA ASP A 149 -17.02 -10.70 4.87
C ASP A 149 -18.04 -10.36 3.78
N LEU A 150 -19.00 -9.46 4.06
CA LEU A 150 -19.99 -8.99 3.10
C LEU A 150 -19.37 -8.25 1.90
N ALA A 151 -18.31 -7.47 2.13
CA ALA A 151 -17.60 -6.76 1.05
C ALA A 151 -16.90 -7.76 0.13
N LEU A 152 -16.21 -8.76 0.70
CA LEU A 152 -15.54 -9.81 -0.06
C LEU A 152 -16.52 -10.66 -0.87
N ASP A 153 -17.69 -10.99 -0.31
CA ASP A 153 -18.73 -11.75 -1.00
C ASP A 153 -19.39 -10.94 -2.14
N ALA A 154 -19.48 -9.62 -1.97
CA ALA A 154 -20.10 -8.75 -2.95
C ALA A 154 -19.19 -8.44 -4.16
N MET A 155 -17.89 -8.64 -4.06
CA MET A 155 -16.94 -8.40 -5.15
C MET A 155 -17.06 -9.47 -6.23
N PRO A 156 -17.10 -9.08 -7.52
CA PRO A 156 -17.06 -10.05 -8.63
C PRO A 156 -15.68 -10.72 -8.73
N GLY A 157 -15.60 -11.83 -9.44
CA GLY A 157 -14.33 -12.43 -9.83
C GLY A 157 -13.96 -12.04 -11.27
N PRO A 158 -12.66 -11.96 -11.61
CA PRO A 158 -11.52 -12.11 -10.69
C PRO A 158 -11.39 -10.93 -9.73
N LYS A 159 -10.80 -11.15 -8.55
CA LYS A 159 -10.58 -10.10 -7.55
C LYS A 159 -9.26 -10.31 -6.82
N LEU A 160 -8.68 -9.23 -6.32
CA LEU A 160 -7.48 -9.27 -5.49
C LEU A 160 -7.77 -8.76 -4.07
N VAL A 161 -7.14 -9.39 -3.08
CA VAL A 161 -7.20 -9.01 -1.67
C VAL A 161 -5.84 -8.46 -1.24
N ILE A 162 -5.80 -7.19 -0.88
CA ILE A 162 -4.56 -6.46 -0.60
C ILE A 162 -4.52 -6.05 0.88
N ALA A 163 -3.47 -6.45 1.60
CA ALA A 163 -3.16 -5.92 2.93
C ALA A 163 -2.29 -4.67 2.80
N LEU A 164 -2.74 -3.54 3.36
CA LEU A 164 -1.98 -2.30 3.38
C LEU A 164 -1.53 -1.96 4.80
N GLY A 165 -0.22 -2.06 5.01
CA GLY A 165 0.43 -1.81 6.29
C GLY A 165 0.48 -3.03 7.22
N SER A 166 1.40 -2.97 8.18
CA SER A 166 1.68 -4.07 9.11
C SER A 166 0.48 -4.44 10.00
N CYS A 167 -0.42 -3.50 10.29
CA CYS A 167 -1.63 -3.83 11.06
C CYS A 167 -2.58 -4.75 10.30
N ALA A 168 -2.76 -4.53 8.99
CA ALA A 168 -3.62 -5.38 8.17
C ALA A 168 -3.03 -6.78 7.98
N SER A 169 -1.72 -6.86 7.69
CA SER A 169 -1.04 -8.14 7.37
C SER A 169 -0.85 -9.04 8.59
N THR A 170 -0.35 -8.50 9.69
CA THR A 170 0.07 -9.30 10.85
C THR A 170 -0.49 -8.82 12.18
N GLY A 171 -1.20 -7.70 12.17
CA GLY A 171 -1.67 -7.03 13.37
C GLY A 171 -0.75 -5.93 13.89
N GLY A 172 0.53 -5.90 13.50
CA GLY A 172 1.48 -4.89 13.97
C GLY A 172 1.39 -4.67 15.49
N ILE A 173 1.15 -3.42 15.91
CA ILE A 173 0.91 -3.07 17.31
C ILE A 173 -0.52 -3.39 17.79
N MET A 174 -1.45 -3.72 16.88
CA MET A 174 -2.85 -4.05 17.19
C MET A 174 -3.02 -5.52 17.58
N GLY A 175 -2.01 -6.33 17.40
CA GLY A 175 -1.93 -7.72 17.84
C GLY A 175 -2.49 -8.76 16.87
N LYS A 176 -3.48 -8.45 16.05
CA LYS A 176 -4.06 -9.39 15.09
C LYS A 176 -4.38 -8.72 13.76
N GLY A 177 -3.96 -9.35 12.66
CA GLY A 177 -4.29 -8.92 11.30
C GLY A 177 -5.78 -9.02 10.99
N ALA A 178 -6.25 -8.27 10.00
CA ALA A 178 -7.66 -8.24 9.60
C ALA A 178 -8.12 -9.60 9.04
N LEU A 179 -7.25 -10.26 8.27
CA LEU A 179 -7.42 -11.63 7.78
C LEU A 179 -6.19 -12.46 8.11
N GLU A 180 -6.27 -13.76 7.88
CA GLU A 180 -5.11 -14.65 7.86
C GLU A 180 -4.20 -14.28 6.70
N ASN A 181 -2.89 -14.35 6.92
CA ASN A 181 -1.89 -13.86 5.96
C ASN A 181 -2.00 -14.52 4.58
N GLU A 182 -2.37 -15.81 4.55
CA GLU A 182 -2.53 -16.61 3.34
C GLU A 182 -3.68 -16.16 2.44
N LYS A 183 -4.63 -15.41 2.99
CA LYS A 183 -5.79 -14.88 2.25
C LYS A 183 -5.50 -13.62 1.44
N TYR A 184 -4.30 -13.03 1.63
CA TYR A 184 -3.90 -11.87 0.86
C TYR A 184 -3.16 -12.27 -0.41
N ASP A 185 -3.58 -11.69 -1.53
CA ASP A 185 -2.88 -11.79 -2.81
C ASP A 185 -1.67 -10.85 -2.85
N VAL A 186 -1.80 -9.69 -2.20
CA VAL A 186 -0.75 -8.67 -2.10
C VAL A 186 -0.62 -8.20 -0.66
N ILE A 187 0.62 -8.10 -0.20
CA ILE A 187 0.94 -7.54 1.12
C ILE A 187 1.90 -6.38 0.93
N ILE A 188 1.52 -5.21 1.43
CA ILE A 188 2.30 -3.97 1.35
C ILE A 188 2.74 -3.60 2.76
N GLY A 189 4.05 -3.71 3.03
CA GLY A 189 4.62 -3.39 4.34
C GLY A 189 4.74 -1.89 4.58
N GLY A 190 4.76 -1.51 5.84
CA GLY A 190 4.90 -0.12 6.29
C GLY A 190 3.98 0.22 7.46
N CYS A 191 4.31 1.30 8.16
CA CYS A 191 3.47 1.81 9.25
C CYS A 191 3.55 3.36 9.30
N PRO A 192 2.93 4.03 8.33
CA PRO A 192 2.31 3.54 7.08
C PRO A 192 3.34 3.26 5.97
N PRO A 193 2.96 2.52 4.90
CA PRO A 193 3.74 2.47 3.66
C PRO A 193 3.70 3.82 2.95
N ASN A 194 4.76 4.15 2.21
CA ASN A 194 4.75 5.37 1.41
C ASN A 194 4.00 5.17 0.07
N PRO A 195 3.54 6.26 -0.58
CA PRO A 195 2.78 6.18 -1.82
C PRO A 195 3.52 5.50 -2.98
N TYR A 196 4.84 5.61 -3.09
CA TYR A 196 5.62 4.93 -4.11
C TYR A 196 5.60 3.41 -3.93
N THR A 197 5.74 2.94 -2.67
CA THR A 197 5.60 1.51 -2.35
C THR A 197 4.21 1.01 -2.72
N ILE A 198 3.17 1.78 -2.41
CA ILE A 198 1.78 1.42 -2.72
C ILE A 198 1.61 1.31 -4.24
N LEU A 199 2.00 2.32 -5.01
CA LEU A 199 1.87 2.32 -6.47
C LEU A 199 2.66 1.17 -7.11
N SER A 200 3.92 0.95 -6.71
CA SER A 200 4.74 -0.14 -7.23
C SER A 200 4.11 -1.51 -6.97
N ALA A 201 3.52 -1.71 -5.79
CA ALA A 201 2.82 -2.94 -5.48
C ALA A 201 1.56 -3.14 -6.32
N LEU A 202 0.77 -2.06 -6.53
CA LEU A 202 -0.43 -2.09 -7.35
C LEU A 202 -0.13 -2.35 -8.83
N GLU A 203 0.94 -1.77 -9.37
CA GLU A 203 1.38 -2.03 -10.75
C GLU A 203 1.73 -3.51 -10.93
N LYS A 204 2.54 -4.09 -10.03
CA LYS A 204 2.85 -5.52 -10.08
C LYS A 204 1.63 -6.42 -9.86
N ALA A 205 0.69 -6.00 -9.02
CA ALA A 205 -0.55 -6.75 -8.78
C ALA A 205 -1.44 -6.86 -10.03
N ARG A 206 -1.46 -5.84 -10.87
CA ARG A 206 -2.20 -5.85 -12.14
C ARG A 206 -1.41 -6.43 -13.32
N GLY A 207 -0.23 -6.97 -13.08
CA GLY A 207 0.56 -7.72 -14.06
C GLY A 207 1.45 -6.86 -14.96
N ASP A 208 1.90 -5.70 -14.49
CA ASP A 208 2.92 -4.87 -15.13
C ASP A 208 4.35 -5.22 -14.68
#